data_ec01d5c53acb477bd7246b8fdbdc7bcf
#
_entry.id   ec01d5c53acb477bd7246b8fdbdc7bcf
#
_cell.length_a   1.000
_cell.length_b   1.000
_cell.length_c   1.000
_cell.angle_alpha   90.00
_cell.angle_beta   90.00
_cell.angle_gamma   90.00
#
_symmetry.space_group_name_H-M   'P 1'
#
loop_
_entity.id
_entity.type
_entity.pdbx_description
1 polymer ?
#
loop_
_entity_poly.entity_id
_entity_poly.type
_entity_poly.pdbx_seq_one_letter_code
_entity_poly.pdbx_strand_id
1 'polypeptide(L)'
;MIRIFNKAAAPSSRYSQRGATLIEVLISLLLITIGLLGIAASQITSLKMTLSSYQRSQATVFANDIADRLRANIKEAEKAGTKYISAMPNGVNHGTDCVSYTGPLTNSCSTEKMAEQDVFDWAQRLKNEFNGEGIVCRDNSPNDGTGAASALCDGLAASPLVIKIWWDDDRDTATDKLLFATSLQL
;
A
#
# COMPACT_ATOMS: atom_id res chain seq x y z
N MET A 1 68.50 -59.17 -23.32
CA MET A 1 68.88 -57.79 -22.99
C MET A 1 67.70 -57.07 -22.46
N ILE A 2 67.49 -57.00 -21.14
CA ILE A 2 66.29 -56.43 -20.50
C ILE A 2 66.69 -55.05 -19.99
N ARG A 3 66.10 -53.97 -20.52
CA ARG A 3 66.31 -52.61 -20.01
C ARG A 3 65.26 -52.34 -18.91
N ILE A 4 65.77 -52.17 -17.70
CA ILE A 4 64.99 -51.76 -16.57
C ILE A 4 64.80 -50.22 -16.62
N PHE A 5 63.57 -49.74 -16.88
CA PHE A 5 63.26 -48.31 -16.75
C PHE A 5 63.11 -47.92 -15.29
N ASN A 6 64.05 -47.11 -14.83
CA ASN A 6 64.00 -46.55 -13.50
C ASN A 6 63.02 -45.38 -13.52
N LYS A 7 61.88 -45.51 -12.89
CA LYS A 7 60.84 -44.49 -12.77
C LYS A 7 61.24 -43.52 -11.70
N ALA A 8 61.75 -42.33 -12.10
CA ALA A 8 62.09 -41.27 -11.17
C ALA A 8 60.80 -40.82 -10.44
N ALA A 9 60.80 -40.89 -9.10
CA ALA A 9 59.72 -40.37 -8.27
C ALA A 9 59.71 -38.86 -8.32
N ALA A 10 58.58 -38.25 -8.69
CA ALA A 10 58.40 -36.81 -8.66
C ALA A 10 58.45 -36.31 -7.19
N PRO A 11 59.08 -35.14 -6.93
CA PRO A 11 59.13 -34.59 -5.60
C PRO A 11 57.72 -34.15 -5.16
N SER A 12 57.24 -34.71 -4.05
CA SER A 12 55.99 -34.27 -3.41
C SER A 12 56.20 -32.84 -2.87
N SER A 13 55.60 -31.86 -3.52
CA SER A 13 55.50 -30.50 -3.01
C SER A 13 54.74 -30.52 -1.67
N ARG A 14 55.45 -30.39 -0.59
CA ARG A 14 54.83 -30.17 0.74
C ARG A 14 54.34 -28.74 0.79
N TYR A 15 53.05 -28.55 0.61
CA TYR A 15 52.40 -27.27 0.93
C TYR A 15 52.58 -27.04 2.43
N SER A 16 53.36 -26.05 2.79
CA SER A 16 53.49 -25.61 4.18
C SER A 16 52.16 -24.99 4.61
N GLN A 17 51.40 -25.70 5.44
CA GLN A 17 50.22 -25.12 6.10
C GLN A 17 50.71 -24.06 7.09
N ARG A 18 50.55 -22.80 6.72
CA ARG A 18 50.68 -21.67 7.64
C ARG A 18 49.38 -21.59 8.44
N GLY A 19 49.44 -21.79 9.74
CA GLY A 19 48.33 -21.54 10.64
C GLY A 19 48.03 -20.04 10.67
N ALA A 20 46.74 -19.67 10.60
CA ALA A 20 46.33 -18.29 10.80
C ALA A 20 46.74 -17.82 12.20
N THR A 21 47.26 -16.61 12.30
CA THR A 21 47.61 -16.01 13.59
C THR A 21 46.31 -15.59 14.31
N LEU A 22 46.35 -15.61 15.64
CA LEU A 22 45.16 -15.23 16.45
C LEU A 22 44.69 -13.81 16.13
N ILE A 23 45.62 -12.90 15.79
CA ILE A 23 45.28 -11.53 15.39
C ILE A 23 44.59 -11.47 14.01
N GLU A 24 44.96 -12.33 13.07
CA GLU A 24 44.35 -12.38 11.74
C GLU A 24 42.87 -12.82 11.82
N VAL A 25 42.59 -13.80 12.70
CA VAL A 25 41.21 -14.22 12.98
C VAL A 25 40.40 -13.10 13.61
N LEU A 26 40.96 -12.38 14.58
CA LEU A 26 40.31 -11.24 15.23
C LEU A 26 39.99 -10.10 14.23
N ILE A 27 40.95 -9.75 13.38
CA ILE A 27 40.73 -8.70 12.36
C ILE A 27 39.68 -9.15 11.33
N SER A 28 39.75 -10.41 10.89
CA SER A 28 38.78 -10.96 9.95
C SER A 28 37.36 -10.94 10.53
N LEU A 29 37.18 -11.29 11.80
CA LEU A 29 35.93 -11.29 12.50
C LEU A 29 35.37 -9.86 12.66
N LEU A 30 36.26 -8.90 12.97
CA LEU A 30 35.88 -7.47 13.05
C LEU A 30 35.38 -6.95 11.69
N LEU A 31 36.08 -7.24 10.59
CA LEU A 31 35.69 -6.80 9.26
C LEU A 31 34.35 -7.41 8.82
N ILE A 32 34.14 -8.70 9.12
CA ILE A 32 32.87 -9.37 8.81
C ILE A 32 31.71 -8.73 9.60
N THR A 33 31.90 -8.43 10.88
CA THR A 33 30.83 -7.82 11.71
C THR A 33 30.42 -6.44 11.20
N ILE A 34 31.40 -5.60 10.82
CA ILE A 34 31.13 -4.28 10.23
C ILE A 34 30.40 -4.43 8.88
N GLY A 35 30.81 -5.39 8.05
CA GLY A 35 30.16 -5.68 6.77
C GLY A 35 28.69 -6.12 6.95
N LEU A 36 28.42 -7.01 7.91
CA LEU A 36 27.08 -7.47 8.22
C LEU A 36 26.18 -6.35 8.74
N LEU A 37 26.68 -5.44 9.57
CA LEU A 37 25.93 -4.27 10.03
C LEU A 37 25.54 -3.35 8.87
N GLY A 38 26.42 -3.15 7.88
CA GLY A 38 26.11 -2.38 6.68
C GLY A 38 24.99 -3.01 5.84
N ILE A 39 25.03 -4.33 5.66
CA ILE A 39 23.97 -5.07 4.95
C ILE A 39 22.65 -4.99 5.72
N ALA A 40 22.66 -5.15 7.04
CA ALA A 40 21.45 -5.06 7.85
C ALA A 40 20.79 -3.67 7.73
N ALA A 41 21.55 -2.59 7.79
CA ALA A 41 21.04 -1.23 7.60
C ALA A 41 20.41 -1.03 6.21
N SER A 42 21.04 -1.54 5.15
CA SER A 42 20.51 -1.51 3.79
C SER A 42 19.18 -2.27 3.66
N GLN A 43 19.05 -3.43 4.30
CA GLN A 43 17.83 -4.23 4.29
C GLN A 43 16.65 -3.50 4.95
N ILE A 44 16.89 -2.82 6.09
CA ILE A 44 15.85 -2.04 6.78
C ILE A 44 15.32 -0.93 5.86
N THR A 45 16.22 -0.19 5.21
CA THR A 45 15.82 0.86 4.27
C THR A 45 15.02 0.31 3.08
N SER A 46 15.46 -0.80 2.51
CA SER A 46 14.77 -1.48 1.40
C SER A 46 13.36 -1.93 1.79
N LEU A 47 13.20 -2.50 3.00
CA LEU A 47 11.90 -2.93 3.50
C LEU A 47 10.94 -1.75 3.68
N LYS A 48 11.41 -0.61 4.22
CA LYS A 48 10.61 0.61 4.36
C LYS A 48 10.12 1.11 3.00
N MET A 49 11.00 1.18 2.00
CA MET A 49 10.64 1.61 0.65
C MET A 49 9.63 0.65 -0.01
N THR A 50 9.79 -0.65 0.19
CA THR A 50 8.88 -1.66 -0.33
C THR A 50 7.50 -1.53 0.31
N LEU A 51 7.43 -1.31 1.63
CA LEU A 51 6.18 -1.13 2.34
C LEU A 51 5.43 0.12 1.87
N SER A 52 6.12 1.26 1.76
CA SER A 52 5.53 2.51 1.25
C SER A 52 4.99 2.35 -0.17
N SER A 53 5.74 1.69 -1.06
CA SER A 53 5.30 1.38 -2.41
C SER A 53 4.07 0.46 -2.43
N TYR A 54 4.02 -0.54 -1.55
CA TYR A 54 2.88 -1.42 -1.39
C TYR A 54 1.63 -0.66 -0.93
N GLN A 55 1.76 0.20 0.08
CA GLN A 55 0.64 1.01 0.58
C GLN A 55 0.09 1.93 -0.51
N ARG A 56 0.95 2.57 -1.31
CA ARG A 56 0.51 3.40 -2.44
C ARG A 56 -0.23 2.59 -3.50
N SER A 57 0.20 1.36 -3.75
CA SER A 57 -0.52 0.42 -4.63
C SER A 57 -1.89 0.06 -4.06
N GLN A 58 -2.00 -0.19 -2.76
CA GLN A 58 -3.27 -0.45 -2.09
C GLN A 58 -4.23 0.76 -2.16
N ALA A 59 -3.73 1.98 -1.96
CA ALA A 59 -4.53 3.19 -2.12
C ALA A 59 -5.14 3.29 -3.54
N THR A 60 -4.37 2.91 -4.57
CA THR A 60 -4.87 2.84 -5.95
C THR A 60 -6.00 1.80 -6.10
N VAL A 61 -5.89 0.65 -5.46
CA VAL A 61 -6.93 -0.40 -5.48
C VAL A 61 -8.21 0.11 -4.83
N PHE A 62 -8.12 0.76 -3.66
CA PHE A 62 -9.29 1.35 -2.99
C PHE A 62 -9.92 2.49 -3.81
N ALA A 63 -9.10 3.32 -4.47
CA ALA A 63 -9.63 4.35 -5.35
C ALA A 63 -10.39 3.76 -6.55
N ASN A 64 -9.87 2.69 -7.15
CA ASN A 64 -10.57 2.00 -8.24
C ASN A 64 -11.84 1.31 -7.76
N ASP A 65 -11.86 0.71 -6.55
CA ASP A 65 -13.07 0.09 -5.99
C ASP A 65 -14.22 1.09 -5.89
N ILE A 66 -14.00 2.27 -5.29
CA ILE A 66 -15.06 3.27 -5.21
C ILE A 66 -15.40 3.86 -6.58
N ALA A 67 -14.43 4.04 -7.48
CA ALA A 67 -14.67 4.50 -8.83
C ALA A 67 -15.58 3.54 -9.63
N ASP A 68 -15.38 2.25 -9.49
CA ASP A 68 -16.18 1.23 -10.17
C ASP A 68 -17.62 1.16 -9.60
N ARG A 69 -17.78 1.38 -8.28
CA ARG A 69 -19.11 1.51 -7.66
C ARG A 69 -19.86 2.73 -8.18
N LEU A 70 -19.20 3.89 -8.33
CA LEU A 70 -19.78 5.07 -8.95
C LEU A 70 -20.23 4.79 -10.39
N ARG A 71 -19.39 4.10 -11.18
CA ARG A 71 -19.74 3.73 -12.56
C ARG A 71 -20.88 2.72 -12.64
N ALA A 72 -20.96 1.79 -11.72
CA ALA A 72 -22.06 0.83 -11.63
C ALA A 72 -23.41 1.49 -11.30
N ASN A 73 -23.37 2.60 -10.56
CA ASN A 73 -24.56 3.38 -10.16
C ASN A 73 -24.52 4.81 -10.74
N ILE A 74 -24.22 4.92 -12.03
CA ILE A 74 -23.95 6.19 -12.71
C ILE A 74 -25.10 7.19 -12.60
N LYS A 75 -26.35 6.73 -12.62
CA LYS A 75 -27.55 7.59 -12.49
C LYS A 75 -27.58 8.34 -11.16
N GLU A 76 -27.05 7.74 -10.10
CA GLU A 76 -26.91 8.40 -8.81
C GLU A 76 -25.65 9.26 -8.77
N ALA A 77 -24.53 8.76 -9.32
CA ALA A 77 -23.24 9.43 -9.30
C ALA A 77 -23.26 10.79 -10.04
N GLU A 78 -24.04 10.93 -11.11
CA GLU A 78 -24.18 12.17 -11.90
C GLU A 78 -25.10 13.22 -11.28
N LYS A 79 -25.88 12.89 -10.25
CA LYS A 79 -26.77 13.86 -9.60
C LYS A 79 -25.98 14.99 -8.94
N ALA A 80 -26.50 16.20 -8.98
CA ALA A 80 -25.89 17.39 -8.36
C ALA A 80 -25.71 17.24 -6.84
N GLY A 81 -26.53 16.46 -6.16
CA GLY A 81 -26.44 16.18 -4.72
C GLY A 81 -26.23 14.71 -4.41
N THR A 82 -25.44 14.03 -5.23
CA THR A 82 -25.24 12.58 -5.13
C THR A 82 -24.87 12.12 -3.73
N LYS A 83 -25.39 10.96 -3.33
CA LYS A 83 -25.10 10.32 -2.05
C LYS A 83 -23.64 9.85 -1.97
N TYR A 84 -22.98 9.61 -3.09
CA TYR A 84 -21.55 9.34 -3.12
C TYR A 84 -20.68 10.47 -2.57
N ILE A 85 -21.17 11.73 -2.60
CA ILE A 85 -20.49 12.89 -2.00
C ILE A 85 -21.09 13.23 -0.65
N SER A 86 -22.43 13.36 -0.56
CA SER A 86 -23.10 13.85 0.64
C SER A 86 -23.08 12.87 1.82
N ALA A 87 -22.89 11.56 1.57
CA ALA A 87 -22.77 10.55 2.62
C ALA A 87 -21.32 10.36 3.13
N MET A 88 -20.36 10.97 2.46
CA MET A 88 -18.95 10.91 2.89
C MET A 88 -18.74 11.63 4.24
N PRO A 89 -17.75 11.20 5.04
CA PRO A 89 -16.81 10.08 4.77
C PRO A 89 -17.31 8.70 5.27
N ASN A 90 -18.44 8.59 5.92
CA ASN A 90 -18.82 7.37 6.67
C ASN A 90 -19.91 6.52 6.00
N GLY A 91 -20.71 7.09 5.12
CA GLY A 91 -21.86 6.41 4.53
C GLY A 91 -22.96 6.04 5.54
N VAL A 92 -23.93 5.27 5.09
CA VAL A 92 -25.01 4.72 5.92
C VAL A 92 -25.11 3.21 5.66
N ASN A 93 -25.12 2.43 6.73
CA ASN A 93 -25.33 0.99 6.63
C ASN A 93 -26.82 0.68 6.48
N HIS A 94 -27.22 0.22 5.31
CA HIS A 94 -28.59 -0.23 5.03
C HIS A 94 -28.82 -1.74 5.27
N GLY A 95 -27.77 -2.45 5.71
CA GLY A 95 -27.84 -3.86 6.07
C GLY A 95 -28.44 -4.72 4.96
N THR A 96 -29.44 -5.55 5.31
CA THR A 96 -30.07 -6.50 4.39
C THR A 96 -30.94 -5.86 3.31
N ASP A 97 -31.16 -4.55 3.34
CA ASP A 97 -31.92 -3.86 2.28
C ASP A 97 -31.11 -3.80 0.97
N CYS A 98 -29.80 -3.60 1.06
CA CYS A 98 -28.92 -3.45 -0.10
C CYS A 98 -27.87 -4.58 -0.26
N VAL A 99 -27.58 -5.32 0.81
CA VAL A 99 -26.59 -6.41 0.79
C VAL A 99 -27.19 -7.66 1.43
N SER A 100 -27.24 -8.77 0.70
CA SER A 100 -27.66 -10.05 1.25
C SER A 100 -26.71 -11.16 0.80
N TYR A 101 -26.13 -11.87 1.78
CA TYR A 101 -25.23 -13.00 1.54
C TYR A 101 -25.96 -14.35 1.65
N THR A 102 -27.16 -14.39 2.19
CA THR A 102 -27.83 -15.64 2.58
C THR A 102 -29.27 -15.78 2.06
N GLY A 103 -29.81 -14.79 1.37
CA GLY A 103 -31.19 -14.84 0.90
C GLY A 103 -31.60 -13.63 0.06
N PRO A 104 -32.86 -13.54 -0.34
CA PRO A 104 -33.36 -12.37 -1.05
C PRO A 104 -33.27 -11.11 -0.19
N LEU A 105 -33.09 -9.96 -0.83
CA LEU A 105 -33.13 -8.66 -0.17
C LEU A 105 -34.53 -8.48 0.50
N THR A 106 -34.52 -7.96 1.72
CA THR A 106 -35.78 -7.77 2.48
C THR A 106 -36.62 -6.62 1.97
N ASN A 107 -35.97 -5.62 1.38
CA ASN A 107 -36.60 -4.44 0.78
C ASN A 107 -35.92 -4.07 -0.54
N SER A 108 -36.52 -3.13 -1.29
CA SER A 108 -35.89 -2.60 -2.49
C SER A 108 -34.77 -1.64 -2.11
N CYS A 109 -33.55 -1.88 -2.64
CA CYS A 109 -32.45 -0.95 -2.55
C CYS A 109 -32.57 0.10 -3.67
N SER A 110 -32.85 1.35 -3.31
CA SER A 110 -32.82 2.45 -4.28
C SER A 110 -31.35 2.79 -4.65
N THR A 111 -31.17 3.49 -5.77
CA THR A 111 -29.83 3.96 -6.20
C THR A 111 -29.16 4.83 -5.14
N GLU A 112 -29.92 5.60 -4.38
CA GLU A 112 -29.46 6.44 -3.27
C GLU A 112 -28.99 5.61 -2.08
N LYS A 113 -29.80 4.63 -1.64
CA LYS A 113 -29.41 3.70 -0.58
C LYS A 113 -28.19 2.87 -0.96
N MET A 114 -28.11 2.46 -2.23
CA MET A 114 -26.93 1.74 -2.74
C MET A 114 -25.68 2.61 -2.64
N ALA A 115 -25.76 3.88 -3.01
CA ALA A 115 -24.63 4.79 -2.90
C ALA A 115 -24.20 5.02 -1.43
N GLU A 116 -25.15 5.17 -0.51
CA GLU A 116 -24.87 5.30 0.92
C GLU A 116 -24.22 4.02 1.49
N GLN A 117 -24.67 2.84 1.07
CA GLN A 117 -24.08 1.55 1.44
C GLN A 117 -22.68 1.39 0.84
N ASP A 118 -22.48 1.72 -0.42
CA ASP A 118 -21.18 1.67 -1.09
C ASP A 118 -20.14 2.52 -0.36
N VAL A 119 -20.52 3.75 0.03
CA VAL A 119 -19.66 4.65 0.82
C VAL A 119 -19.34 4.03 2.18
N PHE A 120 -20.36 3.46 2.85
CA PHE A 120 -20.16 2.81 4.15
C PHE A 120 -19.18 1.65 4.06
N ASP A 121 -19.39 0.71 3.13
CA ASP A 121 -18.55 -0.46 2.97
C ASP A 121 -17.11 -0.07 2.61
N TRP A 122 -16.96 0.89 1.72
CA TRP A 122 -15.65 1.41 1.32
C TRP A 122 -14.92 2.07 2.47
N ALA A 123 -15.60 2.94 3.24
CA ALA A 123 -15.01 3.60 4.41
C ALA A 123 -14.59 2.59 5.49
N GLN A 124 -15.41 1.55 5.74
CA GLN A 124 -15.07 0.49 6.69
C GLN A 124 -13.84 -0.30 6.24
N ARG A 125 -13.75 -0.62 4.96
CA ARG A 125 -12.59 -1.33 4.41
C ARG A 125 -11.32 -0.48 4.50
N LEU A 126 -11.38 0.80 4.12
CA LEU A 126 -10.25 1.72 4.27
C LEU A 126 -9.76 1.76 5.72
N LYS A 127 -10.69 1.86 6.68
CA LYS A 127 -10.34 1.91 8.10
C LYS A 127 -9.76 0.60 8.62
N ASN A 128 -10.38 -0.54 8.29
CA ASN A 128 -10.04 -1.83 8.91
C ASN A 128 -8.86 -2.53 8.23
N GLU A 129 -8.78 -2.44 6.90
CA GLU A 129 -7.77 -3.16 6.10
C GLU A 129 -6.53 -2.31 5.84
N PHE A 130 -6.71 -0.99 5.73
CA PHE A 130 -5.67 -0.06 5.30
C PHE A 130 -5.23 0.95 6.38
N ASN A 131 -5.96 1.04 7.49
CA ASN A 131 -5.79 2.07 8.53
C ASN A 131 -5.82 3.49 7.93
N GLY A 132 -6.65 3.67 6.91
CA GLY A 132 -6.79 4.89 6.13
C GLY A 132 -8.18 5.49 6.23
N GLU A 133 -8.33 6.65 5.64
CA GLU A 133 -9.59 7.34 5.45
C GLU A 133 -9.68 7.92 4.05
N GLY A 134 -10.87 8.18 3.55
CA GLY A 134 -11.02 8.69 2.20
C GLY A 134 -12.30 9.48 2.00
N ILE A 135 -12.33 10.23 0.91
CA ILE A 135 -13.49 11.02 0.49
C ILE A 135 -13.59 11.04 -1.04
N VAL A 136 -14.81 11.14 -1.52
CA VAL A 136 -15.12 11.51 -2.90
C VAL A 136 -15.72 12.91 -2.89
N CYS A 137 -15.17 13.84 -3.62
CA CYS A 137 -15.67 15.20 -3.66
C CYS A 137 -15.34 15.89 -5.00
N ARG A 138 -15.89 17.08 -5.22
CA ARG A 138 -15.52 17.94 -6.34
C ARG A 138 -14.42 18.87 -5.93
N ASP A 139 -13.31 18.90 -6.70
CA ASP A 139 -12.14 19.69 -6.35
C ASP A 139 -11.22 19.96 -7.54
N ASN A 140 -10.75 21.21 -7.65
CA ASN A 140 -9.75 21.65 -8.62
C ASN A 140 -8.31 21.55 -8.12
N SER A 141 -8.11 21.38 -6.81
CA SER A 141 -6.80 21.28 -6.16
C SER A 141 -6.60 19.95 -5.42
N PRO A 142 -6.62 18.79 -6.11
CA PRO A 142 -6.76 17.48 -5.48
C PRO A 142 -5.64 17.07 -4.53
N ASN A 143 -4.48 17.75 -4.59
CA ASN A 143 -3.30 17.39 -3.80
C ASN A 143 -3.19 18.20 -2.48
N ASP A 144 -4.30 18.58 -1.90
CA ASP A 144 -4.37 19.30 -0.63
C ASP A 144 -5.25 18.58 0.40
N GLY A 145 -5.34 19.14 1.60
CA GLY A 145 -6.06 18.53 2.71
C GLY A 145 -5.21 17.56 3.52
N THR A 146 -5.56 17.41 4.80
CA THR A 146 -4.82 16.62 5.79
C THR A 146 -5.59 15.37 6.25
N GLY A 147 -6.79 15.16 5.74
CA GLY A 147 -7.64 14.02 6.09
C GLY A 147 -9.06 14.20 5.58
N ALA A 148 -9.91 13.17 5.72
CA ALA A 148 -11.28 13.20 5.26
C ALA A 148 -12.12 14.33 5.89
N ALA A 149 -11.85 14.69 7.14
CA ALA A 149 -12.52 15.79 7.82
C ALA A 149 -12.00 17.18 7.39
N SER A 150 -10.82 17.27 6.81
CA SER A 150 -10.16 18.49 6.34
C SER A 150 -9.65 18.30 4.91
N ALA A 151 -10.53 17.85 4.04
CA ALA A 151 -10.19 17.45 2.67
C ALA A 151 -9.98 18.64 1.73
N LEU A 152 -10.38 19.85 2.14
CA LEU A 152 -10.27 21.11 1.39
C LEU A 152 -10.92 21.06 -0.01
N CYS A 153 -11.97 20.27 -0.18
CA CYS A 153 -12.72 20.20 -1.44
C CYS A 153 -13.48 21.51 -1.70
N ASP A 154 -13.39 22.03 -2.93
CA ASP A 154 -14.08 23.28 -3.31
C ASP A 154 -15.60 23.10 -3.50
N GLY A 155 -16.08 21.89 -3.78
CA GLY A 155 -17.49 21.57 -3.94
C GLY A 155 -18.16 22.17 -5.16
N LEU A 156 -17.42 22.82 -6.06
CA LEU A 156 -17.99 23.49 -7.23
C LEU A 156 -18.47 22.45 -8.25
N ALA A 157 -19.66 22.68 -8.85
CA ALA A 157 -20.24 21.77 -9.82
C ALA A 157 -19.37 21.59 -11.08
N ALA A 158 -18.56 22.59 -11.43
CA ALA A 158 -17.66 22.55 -12.57
C ALA A 158 -16.33 21.84 -12.26
N SER A 159 -16.00 21.64 -10.99
CA SER A 159 -14.78 20.94 -10.59
C SER A 159 -14.86 19.46 -10.88
N PRO A 160 -13.75 18.82 -11.25
CA PRO A 160 -13.72 17.37 -11.46
C PRO A 160 -14.09 16.61 -10.19
N LEU A 161 -14.64 15.43 -10.37
CA LEU A 161 -14.83 14.50 -9.27
C LEU A 161 -13.47 13.90 -8.90
N VAL A 162 -13.12 13.95 -7.63
CA VAL A 162 -11.83 13.50 -7.11
C VAL A 162 -12.04 12.51 -5.98
N ILE A 163 -11.22 11.48 -5.96
CA ILE A 163 -11.09 10.52 -4.87
C ILE A 163 -9.81 10.87 -4.15
N LYS A 164 -9.88 11.18 -2.85
CA LYS A 164 -8.74 11.43 -1.97
C LYS A 164 -8.70 10.35 -0.90
N ILE A 165 -7.52 9.77 -0.67
CA ILE A 165 -7.28 8.73 0.34
C ILE A 165 -6.06 9.13 1.15
N TRP A 166 -6.19 9.13 2.46
CA TRP A 166 -5.10 9.39 3.40
C TRP A 166 -4.82 8.16 4.23
N TRP A 167 -3.55 7.91 4.51
CA TRP A 167 -3.10 6.86 5.41
C TRP A 167 -1.83 7.28 6.13
N ASP A 168 -1.54 6.58 7.21
CA ASP A 168 -0.31 6.74 7.98
C ASP A 168 0.67 5.64 7.58
N ASP A 169 1.85 6.02 7.06
CA ASP A 169 2.87 5.12 6.51
C ASP A 169 3.67 4.43 7.63
N ASP A 170 3.97 5.15 8.70
CA ASP A 170 4.88 4.69 9.75
C ASP A 170 4.21 4.46 11.12
N ARG A 171 2.89 4.71 11.22
CA ARG A 171 2.11 4.65 12.46
C ARG A 171 2.62 5.61 13.56
N ASP A 172 3.38 6.60 13.17
CA ASP A 172 3.76 7.69 14.05
C ASP A 172 2.71 8.81 13.96
N THR A 173 1.90 8.96 15.00
CA THR A 173 0.83 9.96 15.06
C THR A 173 1.31 11.41 14.97
N ALA A 174 2.63 11.63 14.98
CA ALA A 174 3.27 12.94 14.85
C ALA A 174 3.60 13.31 13.41
N THR A 175 3.50 12.39 12.46
CA THR A 175 3.77 12.64 11.05
C THR A 175 2.49 12.94 10.27
N ASP A 176 2.61 13.75 9.23
CA ASP A 176 1.51 14.05 8.32
C ASP A 176 1.11 12.78 7.55
N LYS A 177 -0.20 12.54 7.43
CA LYS A 177 -0.72 11.45 6.62
C LYS A 177 -0.29 11.62 5.16
N LEU A 178 0.04 10.52 4.52
CA LEU A 178 0.26 10.50 3.08
C LEU A 178 -1.09 10.62 2.35
N LEU A 179 -1.09 11.35 1.25
CA LEU A 179 -2.25 11.56 0.39
C LEU A 179 -2.06 10.88 -0.96
N PHE A 180 -3.05 10.13 -1.38
CA PHE A 180 -3.27 9.72 -2.77
C PHE A 180 -4.54 10.38 -3.28
N ALA A 181 -4.44 11.10 -4.40
CA ALA A 181 -5.59 11.72 -5.05
C ALA A 181 -5.64 11.37 -6.53
N THR A 182 -6.83 11.13 -7.04
CA THR A 182 -7.07 10.86 -8.46
C THR A 182 -8.39 11.46 -8.92
N SER A 183 -8.40 12.06 -10.10
CA SER A 183 -9.63 12.55 -10.72
C SER A 183 -10.37 11.40 -11.42
N LEU A 184 -11.70 11.44 -11.31
CA LEU A 184 -12.58 10.46 -11.93
C LEU A 184 -13.41 11.14 -13.02
N GLN A 185 -13.46 10.52 -14.18
CA GLN A 185 -14.44 10.80 -15.24
C GLN A 185 -15.48 9.68 -15.22
N LEU A 186 -16.76 10.05 -15.11
CA LEU A 186 -17.90 9.15 -15.15
C LEU A 186 -18.36 8.90 -16.58
#